data_aea7474ead8b2e22acc8abd95c2ef7c9
#
_entry.id   aea7474ead8b2e22acc8abd95c2ef7c9
#
_cell.length_a   1.000
_cell.length_b   1.000
_cell.length_c   1.000
_cell.angle_alpha   90.00
_cell.angle_beta   90.00
_cell.angle_gamma   90.00
#
_symmetry.space_group_name_H-M   'P 1'
#
loop_
_entity.id
_entity.type
_entity.pdbx_description
1 polymer ?
#
loop_
_entity_poly.entity_id
_entity_poly.type
_entity_poly.pdbx_seq_one_letter_code
_entity_poly.pdbx_strand_id
1 'polypeptide(L)'
;MSDEPEQSQAAPSKAARGVLYIAFAKLYFMVAGMVIQFRLPHILSRGAWGSYSLVTNIASLVNNVLVTGTIQTVSKFAAQEPAKARRVQQAGLRMHIRLGLVIAIGFIAAAPVVAHFLHDADKTAPLMMAGLIVGGYSFYAVFVGTANGLHEFHKQAGLDITFATLRGIGLLGMAMAGMGVVGVIGGWVAAVGIILCAAVVWIGLPGKIAKEDRLPIAPMIRFFGGVAIYLFLFNALMFIDSILIKRLTTEYFAAHATTLQAAIETTVPWGTKVAGYHFDPSDLADVQNGYYAAVQNLGRLSYQAIIAATFVVFPLVSRSTFTDDKDTTRRYVQVTSRYSLIFAMAIGVVLAANPEQMLGLIYPPDIAHIGAPALLWLAFGNVAFSVFAIAGTILNGSGHTRDAIVAAAVTLVLATVGNYIAIPMAAEAGRTLEVAAMVTGGAMVAGAVLVGVMLWRRLGTFIPLVSIVRIGAATGVAFAVGRFLPLKGKLMTLVEAGVVAAVFLVVLVASRELGKRDLQAIKAVRTKRAAGQGEP
;
A
#
# COMPACT_ATOMS: atom_id res chain seq x y z
N MET A 1 -30.66 29.81 -40.52
CA MET A 1 -29.34 29.18 -40.65
C MET A 1 -28.63 29.50 -39.34
N SER A 2 -28.69 28.59 -38.44
CA SER A 2 -28.12 28.68 -37.09
C SER A 2 -26.85 27.85 -37.08
N ASP A 3 -25.69 28.52 -37.00
CA ASP A 3 -24.40 27.86 -36.78
C ASP A 3 -24.34 27.32 -35.37
N GLU A 4 -24.54 26.01 -35.19
CA GLU A 4 -24.10 25.27 -34.00
C GLU A 4 -22.59 25.04 -34.11
N PRO A 5 -21.79 25.35 -33.06
CA PRO A 5 -20.38 25.04 -33.11
C PRO A 5 -20.16 23.53 -32.98
N GLU A 6 -19.53 22.94 -33.98
CA GLU A 6 -18.98 21.57 -33.96
C GLU A 6 -18.13 21.37 -32.71
N GLN A 7 -18.70 20.69 -31.72
CA GLN A 7 -17.93 20.18 -30.57
C GLN A 7 -16.98 19.09 -31.03
N SER A 8 -15.74 19.48 -31.17
CA SER A 8 -14.57 18.71 -31.52
C SER A 8 -14.53 17.29 -30.88
N GLN A 9 -14.67 16.26 -31.69
CA GLN A 9 -14.47 14.85 -31.36
C GLN A 9 -13.01 14.46 -31.04
N ALA A 10 -12.10 15.41 -30.92
CA ALA A 10 -10.68 15.18 -30.66
C ALA A 10 -10.31 14.96 -29.17
N ALA A 11 -11.26 15.11 -28.24
CA ALA A 11 -11.00 14.97 -26.80
C ALA A 11 -10.77 13.54 -26.27
N PRO A 12 -11.42 12.45 -26.79
CA PRO A 12 -11.28 11.10 -26.22
C PRO A 12 -9.90 10.48 -26.40
N SER A 13 -9.21 10.75 -27.48
CA SER A 13 -7.90 10.11 -27.78
C SER A 13 -6.76 10.66 -26.91
N LYS A 14 -6.76 11.95 -26.57
CA LYS A 14 -5.76 12.57 -25.67
C LYS A 14 -5.93 12.10 -24.23
N ALA A 15 -7.17 12.02 -23.74
CA ALA A 15 -7.47 11.52 -22.42
C ALA A 15 -7.10 10.04 -22.26
N ALA A 16 -7.37 9.19 -23.25
CA ALA A 16 -7.00 7.79 -23.24
C ALA A 16 -5.49 7.57 -23.21
N ARG A 17 -4.71 8.34 -23.98
CA ARG A 17 -3.24 8.32 -23.91
C ARG A 17 -2.72 8.74 -22.53
N GLY A 18 -3.32 9.78 -21.94
CA GLY A 18 -2.96 10.24 -20.60
C GLY A 18 -3.15 9.17 -19.52
N VAL A 19 -4.26 8.44 -19.55
CA VAL A 19 -4.53 7.31 -18.64
C VAL A 19 -3.47 6.21 -18.81
N LEU A 20 -3.05 5.92 -20.05
CA LEU A 20 -2.00 4.93 -20.32
C LEU A 20 -0.64 5.36 -19.74
N TYR A 21 -0.27 6.63 -19.86
CA TYR A 21 0.98 7.14 -19.26
C TYR A 21 0.98 6.96 -17.73
N ILE A 22 -0.12 7.33 -17.06
CA ILE A 22 -0.24 7.14 -15.60
C ILE A 22 -0.20 5.66 -15.24
N ALA A 23 -0.95 4.81 -15.95
CA ALA A 23 -0.97 3.37 -15.68
C ALA A 23 0.42 2.75 -15.82
N PHE A 24 1.16 3.09 -16.87
CA PHE A 24 2.54 2.64 -17.08
C PHE A 24 3.46 3.14 -15.96
N ALA A 25 3.39 4.43 -15.60
CA ALA A 25 4.22 5.00 -14.55
C ALA A 25 3.93 4.36 -13.19
N LYS A 26 2.66 4.08 -12.87
CA LYS A 26 2.28 3.38 -11.62
C LYS A 26 2.76 1.94 -11.60
N LEU A 27 2.67 1.23 -12.74
CA LEU A 27 3.24 -0.12 -12.87
C LEU A 27 4.76 -0.10 -12.69
N TYR A 28 5.46 0.83 -13.35
CA TYR A 28 6.91 1.00 -13.19
C TYR A 28 7.28 1.29 -11.73
N PHE A 29 6.57 2.21 -11.08
CA PHE A 29 6.78 2.57 -9.68
C PHE A 29 6.59 1.37 -8.75
N MET A 30 5.57 0.56 -9.01
CA MET A 30 5.30 -0.68 -8.27
C MET A 30 6.43 -1.70 -8.46
N VAL A 31 6.83 -1.96 -9.70
CA VAL A 31 7.92 -2.91 -10.01
C VAL A 31 9.24 -2.44 -9.41
N ALA A 32 9.59 -1.15 -9.55
CA ALA A 32 10.79 -0.58 -8.93
C ALA A 32 10.75 -0.71 -7.39
N GLY A 33 9.59 -0.47 -6.78
CA GLY A 33 9.38 -0.69 -5.36
C GLY A 33 9.58 -2.15 -4.94
N MET A 34 9.06 -3.10 -5.73
CA MET A 34 9.27 -4.54 -5.49
C MET A 34 10.74 -4.93 -5.60
N VAL A 35 11.46 -4.44 -6.61
CA VAL A 35 12.91 -4.69 -6.76
C VAL A 35 13.68 -4.22 -5.53
N ILE A 36 13.38 -3.02 -5.00
CA ILE A 36 14.00 -2.52 -3.78
C ILE A 36 13.70 -3.46 -2.60
N GLN A 37 12.44 -3.78 -2.37
CA GLN A 37 12.00 -4.61 -1.24
C GLN A 37 12.54 -6.04 -1.30
N PHE A 38 12.78 -6.56 -2.50
CA PHE A 38 13.31 -7.92 -2.68
C PHE A 38 14.84 -7.96 -2.62
N ARG A 39 15.54 -6.89 -3.03
CA ARG A 39 17.00 -6.85 -3.03
C ARG A 39 17.61 -6.44 -1.69
N LEU A 40 16.99 -5.50 -0.97
CA LEU A 40 17.51 -5.02 0.31
C LEU A 40 17.77 -6.12 1.36
N PRO A 41 16.89 -7.12 1.55
CA PRO A 41 17.12 -8.20 2.52
C PRO A 41 18.31 -9.12 2.19
N HIS A 42 18.83 -9.06 0.95
CA HIS A 42 20.03 -9.80 0.53
C HIS A 42 21.31 -8.99 0.73
N ILE A 43 21.19 -7.67 0.92
CA ILE A 43 22.34 -6.76 1.06
C ILE A 43 22.52 -6.35 2.53
N LEU A 44 21.43 -6.05 3.21
CA LEU A 44 21.43 -5.65 4.63
C LEU A 44 21.44 -6.88 5.54
N SER A 45 21.97 -6.72 6.76
CA SER A 45 21.75 -7.71 7.83
C SER A 45 20.26 -7.80 8.17
N ARG A 46 19.82 -8.88 8.82
CA ARG A 46 18.41 -9.10 9.17
C ARG A 46 17.87 -8.00 10.08
N GLY A 47 18.65 -7.58 11.09
CA GLY A 47 18.31 -6.48 11.97
C GLY A 47 18.26 -5.14 11.24
N ALA A 48 19.24 -4.83 10.38
CA ALA A 48 19.24 -3.61 9.58
C ALA A 48 18.05 -3.55 8.61
N TRP A 49 17.68 -4.68 7.99
CA TRP A 49 16.48 -4.77 7.17
C TRP A 49 15.19 -4.52 7.97
N GLY A 50 15.07 -5.12 9.15
CA GLY A 50 13.94 -4.91 10.04
C GLY A 50 13.83 -3.47 10.53
N SER A 51 14.96 -2.89 10.95
CA SER A 51 15.07 -1.48 11.34
C SER A 51 14.65 -0.52 10.22
N TYR A 52 15.18 -0.72 9.00
CA TYR A 52 14.79 0.04 7.82
C TYR A 52 13.27 -0.08 7.55
N SER A 53 12.74 -1.30 7.60
CA SER A 53 11.33 -1.58 7.32
C SER A 53 10.42 -0.91 8.35
N LEU A 54 10.77 -0.95 9.64
CA LEU A 54 10.02 -0.29 10.70
C LEU A 54 9.98 1.23 10.52
N VAL A 55 11.15 1.86 10.32
CA VAL A 55 11.25 3.32 10.12
C VAL A 55 10.44 3.76 8.90
N THR A 56 10.53 3.01 7.79
CA THR A 56 9.76 3.32 6.58
C THR A 56 8.27 3.09 6.75
N ASN A 57 7.84 2.10 7.53
CA ASN A 57 6.44 1.87 7.86
C ASN A 57 5.89 3.04 8.69
N ILE A 58 6.61 3.48 9.74
CA ILE A 58 6.22 4.63 10.56
C ILE A 58 6.16 5.91 9.72
N ALA A 59 7.17 6.17 8.89
CA ALA A 59 7.15 7.32 7.99
C ALA A 59 5.98 7.27 6.99
N SER A 60 5.62 6.09 6.51
CA SER A 60 4.53 5.88 5.56
C SER A 60 3.16 6.23 6.13
N LEU A 61 2.95 6.11 7.45
CA LEU A 61 1.71 6.55 8.12
C LEU A 61 1.40 8.01 7.80
N VAL A 62 2.41 8.87 7.84
CA VAL A 62 2.26 10.32 7.62
C VAL A 62 2.46 10.66 6.15
N ASN A 63 3.48 10.09 5.52
CA ASN A 63 3.85 10.40 4.14
C ASN A 63 2.74 10.08 3.13
N ASN A 64 2.12 8.90 3.22
CA ASN A 64 1.04 8.50 2.31
C ASN A 64 -0.18 9.42 2.43
N VAL A 65 -0.49 9.88 3.65
CA VAL A 65 -1.57 10.84 3.92
C VAL A 65 -1.28 12.18 3.27
N LEU A 66 -0.08 12.74 3.53
CA LEU A 66 0.31 14.03 2.98
C LEU A 66 0.39 14.00 1.46
N VAL A 67 1.04 13.00 0.87
CA VAL A 67 1.23 12.91 -0.58
C VAL A 67 -0.11 12.69 -1.29
N THR A 68 -0.85 11.64 -0.91
CA THR A 68 -2.10 11.29 -1.59
C THR A 68 -3.17 12.36 -1.37
N GLY A 69 -3.33 12.84 -0.14
CA GLY A 69 -4.28 13.90 0.19
C GLY A 69 -3.98 15.20 -0.54
N THR A 70 -2.70 15.55 -0.69
CA THR A 70 -2.27 16.75 -1.43
C THR A 70 -2.53 16.62 -2.91
N ILE A 71 -2.13 15.50 -3.53
CA ILE A 71 -2.38 15.28 -4.96
C ILE A 71 -3.87 15.37 -5.25
N GLN A 72 -4.72 14.72 -4.43
CA GLN A 72 -6.18 14.78 -4.59
C GLN A 72 -6.72 16.20 -4.42
N THR A 73 -6.23 16.93 -3.40
CA THR A 73 -6.69 18.30 -3.12
C THR A 73 -6.30 19.24 -4.25
N VAL A 74 -5.02 19.31 -4.58
CA VAL A 74 -4.53 20.26 -5.60
C VAL A 74 -5.09 19.92 -6.96
N SER A 75 -5.14 18.65 -7.34
CA SER A 75 -5.71 18.20 -8.61
C SER A 75 -7.19 18.57 -8.74
N LYS A 76 -8.00 18.36 -7.69
CA LYS A 76 -9.42 18.72 -7.69
C LYS A 76 -9.61 20.22 -7.96
N PHE A 77 -8.94 21.07 -7.17
CA PHE A 77 -9.12 22.52 -7.31
C PHE A 77 -8.53 23.08 -8.62
N ALA A 78 -7.43 22.50 -9.13
CA ALA A 78 -6.85 22.89 -10.42
C ALA A 78 -7.72 22.43 -11.60
N ALA A 79 -8.37 21.28 -11.52
CA ALA A 79 -9.27 20.78 -12.55
C ALA A 79 -10.60 21.55 -12.61
N GLN A 80 -11.08 22.10 -11.48
CA GLN A 80 -12.30 22.91 -11.45
C GLN A 80 -12.15 24.23 -12.20
N GLU A 81 -10.98 24.88 -12.12
CA GLU A 81 -10.68 26.12 -12.80
C GLU A 81 -9.27 26.09 -13.40
N PRO A 82 -9.08 25.47 -14.58
CA PRO A 82 -7.76 25.32 -15.20
C PRO A 82 -7.03 26.65 -15.44
N ALA A 83 -7.77 27.71 -15.76
CA ALA A 83 -7.20 29.06 -15.93
C ALA A 83 -6.57 29.62 -14.64
N LYS A 84 -7.01 29.15 -13.47
CA LYS A 84 -6.47 29.54 -12.16
C LYS A 84 -5.50 28.50 -11.58
N ALA A 85 -5.09 27.48 -12.32
CA ALA A 85 -4.26 26.38 -11.81
C ALA A 85 -2.95 26.86 -11.16
N ARG A 86 -2.32 27.91 -11.67
CA ARG A 86 -1.13 28.53 -11.04
C ARG A 86 -1.43 29.17 -9.68
N ARG A 87 -2.63 29.75 -9.53
CA ARG A 87 -3.09 30.30 -8.24
C ARG A 87 -3.38 29.15 -7.25
N VAL A 88 -3.95 28.03 -7.73
CA VAL A 88 -4.17 26.80 -6.93
C VAL A 88 -2.83 26.21 -6.50
N GLN A 89 -1.84 26.12 -7.40
CA GLN A 89 -0.49 25.67 -7.07
C GLN A 89 0.14 26.53 -5.96
N GLN A 90 0.04 27.87 -6.06
CA GLN A 90 0.52 28.78 -5.01
C GLN A 90 -0.23 28.54 -3.68
N ALA A 91 -1.55 28.36 -3.73
CA ALA A 91 -2.34 28.06 -2.53
C ALA A 91 -1.93 26.72 -1.89
N GLY A 92 -1.67 25.69 -2.72
CA GLY A 92 -1.12 24.40 -2.28
C GLY A 92 0.24 24.54 -1.61
N LEU A 93 1.18 25.29 -2.19
CA LEU A 93 2.48 25.55 -1.58
C LEU A 93 2.34 26.31 -0.24
N ARG A 94 1.47 27.32 -0.17
CA ARG A 94 1.20 28.02 1.10
C ARG A 94 0.54 27.13 2.16
N MET A 95 -0.33 26.19 1.72
CA MET A 95 -0.90 25.20 2.61
C MET A 95 0.20 24.31 3.21
N HIS A 96 1.17 23.87 2.39
CA HIS A 96 2.26 23.02 2.88
C HIS A 96 3.31 23.76 3.70
N ILE A 97 3.54 25.06 3.47
CA ILE A 97 4.36 25.87 4.39
C ILE A 97 3.71 25.94 5.79
N ARG A 98 2.39 26.01 5.88
CA ARG A 98 1.67 26.12 7.16
C ARG A 98 1.34 24.78 7.82
N LEU A 99 1.00 23.77 7.04
CA LEU A 99 0.56 22.46 7.53
C LEU A 99 1.62 21.38 7.31
N GLY A 100 2.11 21.24 6.09
CA GLY A 100 3.05 20.18 5.71
C GLY A 100 4.40 20.32 6.43
N LEU A 101 4.93 21.56 6.51
CA LEU A 101 6.17 21.82 7.23
C LEU A 101 5.99 21.60 8.76
N VAL A 102 4.87 22.04 9.33
CA VAL A 102 4.56 21.82 10.75
C VAL A 102 4.47 20.32 11.06
N ILE A 103 3.81 19.54 10.19
CA ILE A 103 3.74 18.08 10.35
C ILE A 103 5.13 17.44 10.22
N ALA A 104 5.95 17.86 9.26
CA ALA A 104 7.30 17.34 9.09
C ALA A 104 8.20 17.67 10.28
N ILE A 105 8.18 18.91 10.77
CA ILE A 105 8.92 19.33 11.97
C ILE A 105 8.39 18.57 13.19
N GLY A 106 7.06 18.45 13.33
CA GLY A 106 6.45 17.67 14.41
C GLY A 106 6.88 16.21 14.39
N PHE A 107 6.97 15.59 13.19
CA PHE A 107 7.47 14.23 13.02
C PHE A 107 8.94 14.10 13.45
N ILE A 108 9.80 15.07 13.04
CA ILE A 108 11.21 15.11 13.46
C ILE A 108 11.33 15.29 14.97
N ALA A 109 10.56 16.21 15.56
CA ALA A 109 10.56 16.45 17.00
C ALA A 109 10.00 15.26 17.80
N ALA A 110 9.06 14.51 17.24
CA ALA A 110 8.51 13.30 17.86
C ALA A 110 9.44 12.08 17.75
N ALA A 111 10.46 12.11 16.87
CA ALA A 111 11.34 10.96 16.64
C ALA A 111 11.99 10.41 17.94
N PRO A 112 12.52 11.21 18.87
CA PRO A 112 13.06 10.69 20.14
C PRO A 112 11.98 10.02 21.01
N VAL A 113 10.75 10.57 21.00
CA VAL A 113 9.62 10.02 21.76
C VAL A 113 9.19 8.68 21.17
N VAL A 114 9.14 8.58 19.84
CA VAL A 114 8.81 7.33 19.14
C VAL A 114 9.91 6.29 19.37
N ALA A 115 11.18 6.68 19.30
CA ALA A 115 12.32 5.80 19.58
C ALA A 115 12.27 5.27 21.03
N HIS A 116 11.98 6.14 21.99
CA HIS A 116 11.77 5.75 23.39
C HIS A 116 10.57 4.79 23.55
N PHE A 117 9.45 5.08 22.87
CA PHE A 117 8.29 4.17 22.85
C PHE A 117 8.64 2.79 22.28
N LEU A 118 9.52 2.71 21.30
CA LEU A 118 9.99 1.46 20.70
C LEU A 118 11.08 0.76 21.54
N HIS A 119 11.51 1.35 22.64
CA HIS A 119 12.66 0.92 23.46
C HIS A 119 13.95 0.77 22.63
N ASP A 120 14.20 1.71 21.72
CA ASP A 120 15.29 1.65 20.76
C ASP A 120 15.74 3.06 20.38
N ALA A 121 16.74 3.57 21.10
CA ALA A 121 17.27 4.93 20.90
C ALA A 121 17.91 5.12 19.51
N ASP A 122 18.44 4.05 18.92
CA ASP A 122 19.13 4.08 17.61
C ASP A 122 18.18 4.42 16.46
N LYS A 123 16.86 4.26 16.66
CA LYS A 123 15.84 4.68 15.69
C LYS A 123 15.66 6.20 15.60
N THR A 124 16.18 6.97 16.55
CA THR A 124 15.99 8.43 16.57
C THR A 124 16.50 9.09 15.29
N ALA A 125 17.76 8.87 14.92
CA ALA A 125 18.34 9.48 13.72
C ALA A 125 17.66 9.03 12.42
N PRO A 126 17.41 7.73 12.17
CA PRO A 126 16.63 7.27 11.03
C PRO A 126 15.23 7.88 10.93
N LEU A 127 14.51 8.01 12.05
CA LEU A 127 13.18 8.63 12.08
C LEU A 127 13.25 10.13 11.80
N MET A 128 14.24 10.86 12.34
CA MET A 128 14.43 12.27 12.00
C MET A 128 14.70 12.47 10.51
N MET A 129 15.54 11.63 9.91
CA MET A 129 15.78 11.66 8.46
C MET A 129 14.52 11.33 7.65
N ALA A 130 13.71 10.39 8.11
CA ALA A 130 12.42 10.09 7.50
C ALA A 130 11.46 11.29 7.52
N GLY A 131 11.55 12.16 8.54
CA GLY A 131 10.82 13.42 8.59
C GLY A 131 11.20 14.39 7.47
N LEU A 132 12.46 14.37 7.00
CA LEU A 132 12.88 15.15 5.82
C LEU A 132 12.23 14.61 4.54
N ILE A 133 12.07 13.29 4.44
CA ILE A 133 11.33 12.66 3.33
C ILE A 133 9.87 13.14 3.33
N VAL A 134 9.21 13.10 4.50
CA VAL A 134 7.83 13.56 4.68
C VAL A 134 7.67 15.01 4.23
N GLY A 135 8.59 15.89 4.66
CA GLY A 135 8.60 17.31 4.29
C GLY A 135 8.78 17.52 2.79
N GLY A 136 9.85 16.99 2.22
CA GLY A 136 10.18 17.17 0.80
C GLY A 136 9.09 16.60 -0.12
N TYR A 137 8.55 15.44 0.24
CA TYR A 137 7.50 14.78 -0.53
C TYR A 137 6.17 15.54 -0.49
N SER A 138 5.85 16.18 0.61
CA SER A 138 4.63 16.99 0.73
C SER A 138 4.63 18.16 -0.26
N PHE A 139 5.77 18.83 -0.42
CA PHE A 139 5.93 19.89 -1.43
C PHE A 139 5.92 19.34 -2.85
N TYR A 140 6.62 18.22 -3.11
CA TYR A 140 6.60 17.53 -4.41
C TYR A 140 5.17 17.20 -4.86
N ALA A 141 4.32 16.75 -3.94
CA ALA A 141 2.93 16.38 -4.22
C ALA A 141 2.08 17.54 -4.76
N VAL A 142 2.42 18.79 -4.43
CA VAL A 142 1.74 19.98 -4.98
C VAL A 142 1.99 20.10 -6.49
N PHE A 143 3.22 19.87 -6.94
CA PHE A 143 3.57 19.92 -8.36
C PHE A 143 2.87 18.80 -9.13
N VAL A 144 2.94 17.57 -8.62
CA VAL A 144 2.24 16.41 -9.20
C VAL A 144 0.73 16.65 -9.26
N GLY A 145 0.13 17.17 -8.18
CA GLY A 145 -1.29 17.50 -8.13
C GLY A 145 -1.68 18.58 -9.16
N THR A 146 -0.80 19.56 -9.39
CA THR A 146 -1.02 20.59 -10.41
C THR A 146 -1.00 19.99 -11.82
N ALA A 147 0.01 19.17 -12.14
CA ALA A 147 0.10 18.50 -13.44
C ALA A 147 -1.11 17.56 -13.69
N ASN A 148 -1.52 16.82 -12.64
CA ASN A 148 -2.70 15.97 -12.71
C ASN A 148 -3.98 16.76 -12.98
N GLY A 149 -4.20 17.86 -12.25
CA GLY A 149 -5.37 18.73 -12.41
C GLY A 149 -5.44 19.43 -13.77
N LEU A 150 -4.30 19.71 -14.38
CA LEU A 150 -4.19 20.25 -15.75
C LEU A 150 -4.23 19.18 -16.85
N HIS A 151 -4.41 17.90 -16.49
CA HIS A 151 -4.34 16.76 -17.41
C HIS A 151 -2.98 16.64 -18.14
N GLU A 152 -1.90 17.20 -17.57
CA GLU A 152 -0.52 17.03 -18.06
C GLU A 152 0.07 15.68 -17.57
N PHE A 153 -0.64 14.60 -17.87
CA PHE A 153 -0.35 13.26 -17.36
C PHE A 153 1.04 12.74 -17.74
N HIS A 154 1.60 13.18 -18.87
CA HIS A 154 2.96 12.85 -19.28
C HIS A 154 4.02 13.42 -18.31
N LYS A 155 3.80 14.64 -17.76
CA LYS A 155 4.70 15.25 -16.77
C LYS A 155 4.63 14.48 -15.45
N GLN A 156 3.41 14.17 -14.98
CA GLN A 156 3.24 13.34 -13.80
C GLN A 156 3.91 11.97 -13.95
N ALA A 157 3.67 11.28 -15.08
CA ALA A 157 4.26 9.98 -15.36
C ALA A 157 5.79 10.03 -15.38
N GLY A 158 6.36 11.05 -16.04
CA GLY A 158 7.81 11.25 -16.08
C GLY A 158 8.41 11.47 -14.68
N LEU A 159 7.77 12.31 -13.86
CA LEU A 159 8.20 12.54 -12.48
C LEU A 159 8.08 11.27 -11.62
N ASP A 160 6.99 10.51 -11.73
CA ASP A 160 6.80 9.25 -10.99
C ASP A 160 7.89 8.21 -11.36
N ILE A 161 8.21 8.05 -12.65
CA ILE A 161 9.25 7.15 -13.13
C ILE A 161 10.64 7.61 -12.64
N THR A 162 10.98 8.88 -12.85
CA THR A 162 12.25 9.46 -12.41
C THR A 162 12.46 9.27 -10.91
N PHE A 163 11.41 9.55 -10.13
CA PHE A 163 11.50 9.37 -8.68
C PHE A 163 11.69 7.90 -8.27
N ALA A 164 10.95 6.98 -8.87
CA ALA A 164 11.11 5.55 -8.57
C ALA A 164 12.54 5.07 -8.86
N THR A 165 13.14 5.55 -9.97
CA THR A 165 14.51 5.26 -10.35
C THR A 165 15.53 5.85 -9.37
N LEU A 166 15.41 7.16 -9.06
CA LEU A 166 16.29 7.85 -8.11
C LEU A 166 16.24 7.20 -6.71
N ARG A 167 15.04 6.87 -6.26
CA ARG A 167 14.84 6.17 -4.99
C ARG A 167 15.51 4.80 -5.00
N GLY A 168 15.36 4.04 -6.08
CA GLY A 168 16.00 2.74 -6.25
C GLY A 168 17.51 2.85 -6.21
N ILE A 169 18.11 3.77 -6.96
CA ILE A 169 19.55 4.03 -6.99
C ILE A 169 20.03 4.48 -5.60
N GLY A 170 19.33 5.41 -4.95
CA GLY A 170 19.71 5.91 -3.63
C GLY A 170 19.70 4.81 -2.56
N LEU A 171 18.59 4.05 -2.45
CA LEU A 171 18.44 3.01 -1.44
C LEU A 171 19.42 1.85 -1.67
N LEU A 172 19.43 1.28 -2.88
CA LEU A 172 20.29 0.13 -3.17
C LEU A 172 21.77 0.52 -3.25
N GLY A 173 22.09 1.70 -3.80
CA GLY A 173 23.45 2.20 -3.86
C GLY A 173 24.08 2.40 -2.48
N MET A 174 23.35 3.04 -1.55
CA MET A 174 23.83 3.23 -0.18
C MET A 174 23.90 1.91 0.61
N ALA A 175 22.95 0.98 0.36
CA ALA A 175 23.02 -0.35 0.95
C ALA A 175 24.26 -1.12 0.48
N MET A 176 24.55 -1.12 -0.84
CA MET A 176 25.72 -1.77 -1.42
C MET A 176 27.04 -1.11 -0.99
N ALA A 177 27.01 0.19 -0.71
CA ALA A 177 28.16 0.91 -0.12
C ALA A 177 28.39 0.60 1.37
N GLY A 178 27.56 -0.26 1.99
CA GLY A 178 27.72 -0.65 3.40
C GLY A 178 27.36 0.44 4.40
N MET A 179 26.60 1.46 4.01
CA MET A 179 26.30 2.63 4.86
C MET A 179 25.17 2.39 5.89
N GLY A 180 24.75 1.14 6.09
CA GLY A 180 23.73 0.77 7.07
C GLY A 180 22.37 1.44 6.85
N VAL A 181 21.51 1.41 7.88
CA VAL A 181 20.14 1.93 7.80
C VAL A 181 20.11 3.44 7.56
N VAL A 182 20.98 4.20 8.24
CA VAL A 182 21.07 5.67 8.13
C VAL A 182 21.44 6.07 6.70
N GLY A 183 22.44 5.41 6.10
CA GLY A 183 22.85 5.67 4.72
C GLY A 183 21.74 5.35 3.71
N VAL A 184 21.06 4.23 3.90
CA VAL A 184 19.94 3.81 3.02
C VAL A 184 18.81 4.84 3.05
N ILE A 185 18.40 5.30 4.23
CA ILE A 185 17.38 6.37 4.36
C ILE A 185 17.93 7.69 3.81
N GLY A 186 19.21 7.99 3.99
CA GLY A 186 19.89 9.16 3.41
C GLY A 186 19.83 9.17 1.88
N GLY A 187 20.01 8.01 1.24
CA GLY A 187 19.82 7.85 -0.20
C GLY A 187 18.39 8.19 -0.66
N TRP A 188 17.39 7.86 0.15
CA TRP A 188 16.01 8.26 -0.12
C TRP A 188 15.80 9.76 0.07
N VAL A 189 16.34 10.37 1.13
CA VAL A 189 16.30 11.83 1.34
C VAL A 189 16.90 12.56 0.13
N ALA A 190 18.05 12.11 -0.35
CA ALA A 190 18.69 12.67 -1.55
C ALA A 190 17.79 12.55 -2.80
N ALA A 191 17.17 11.38 -3.01
CA ALA A 191 16.24 11.17 -4.11
C ALA A 191 15.03 12.12 -4.05
N VAL A 192 14.49 12.37 -2.84
CA VAL A 192 13.39 13.33 -2.62
C VAL A 192 13.83 14.76 -2.93
N GLY A 193 15.03 15.16 -2.51
CA GLY A 193 15.58 16.48 -2.83
C GLY A 193 15.74 16.69 -4.35
N ILE A 194 16.33 15.71 -5.03
CA ILE A 194 16.54 15.76 -6.49
C ILE A 194 15.21 15.83 -7.24
N ILE A 195 14.24 14.97 -6.88
CA ILE A 195 12.95 14.96 -7.59
C ILE A 195 12.13 16.22 -7.32
N LEU A 196 12.24 16.83 -6.14
CA LEU A 196 11.61 18.11 -5.84
C LEU A 196 12.19 19.21 -6.73
N CYS A 197 13.52 19.29 -6.89
CA CYS A 197 14.17 20.20 -7.83
C CYS A 197 13.72 19.94 -9.27
N ALA A 198 13.67 18.70 -9.70
CA ALA A 198 13.19 18.33 -11.04
C ALA A 198 11.72 18.75 -11.27
N ALA A 199 10.85 18.59 -10.25
CA ALA A 199 9.45 19.01 -10.33
C ALA A 199 9.33 20.54 -10.44
N VAL A 200 10.16 21.29 -9.71
CA VAL A 200 10.23 22.77 -9.82
C VAL A 200 10.65 23.20 -11.23
N VAL A 201 11.65 22.54 -11.80
CA VAL A 201 12.13 22.87 -13.16
C VAL A 201 11.12 22.49 -14.22
N TRP A 202 10.51 21.31 -14.14
CA TRP A 202 9.65 20.78 -15.21
C TRP A 202 8.24 21.34 -15.20
N ILE A 203 7.65 21.53 -14.01
CA ILE A 203 6.29 22.08 -13.87
C ILE A 203 6.33 23.59 -13.72
N GLY A 204 7.39 24.10 -13.12
CA GLY A 204 7.59 25.53 -12.84
C GLY A 204 6.94 25.99 -11.54
N LEU A 205 7.49 27.06 -10.98
CA LEU A 205 6.91 27.76 -9.84
C LEU A 205 5.72 28.61 -10.27
N PRO A 206 4.72 28.82 -9.41
CA PRO A 206 3.69 29.81 -9.66
C PRO A 206 4.36 31.19 -9.66
N GLY A 207 4.16 32.01 -10.68
CA GLY A 207 4.72 33.36 -10.75
C GLY A 207 4.32 34.23 -9.54
N LYS A 208 4.78 35.48 -9.51
CA LYS A 208 4.35 36.43 -8.48
C LYS A 208 2.85 36.72 -8.67
N ILE A 209 2.04 36.37 -7.66
CA ILE A 209 0.59 36.61 -7.65
C ILE A 209 0.32 37.68 -6.60
N ALA A 210 -0.38 38.73 -7.01
CA ALA A 210 -0.76 39.87 -6.15
C ALA A 210 -1.58 39.35 -4.94
N LYS A 211 -1.54 40.08 -3.82
CA LYS A 211 -2.22 39.62 -2.57
C LYS A 211 -3.72 39.48 -2.77
N GLU A 212 -4.32 40.34 -3.57
CA GLU A 212 -5.75 40.40 -3.89
C GLU A 212 -6.20 39.17 -4.72
N ASP A 213 -5.31 38.66 -5.57
CA ASP A 213 -5.55 37.51 -6.46
C ASP A 213 -5.31 36.15 -5.83
N ARG A 214 -4.87 36.10 -4.58
CA ARG A 214 -4.52 34.87 -3.90
C ARG A 214 -5.76 34.09 -3.48
N LEU A 215 -5.83 32.83 -3.88
CA LEU A 215 -6.92 31.95 -3.45
C LEU A 215 -6.84 31.66 -1.94
N PRO A 216 -8.00 31.61 -1.23
CA PRO A 216 -8.03 31.19 0.16
C PRO A 216 -7.62 29.72 0.31
N ILE A 217 -6.80 29.40 1.31
CA ILE A 217 -6.37 28.02 1.56
C ILE A 217 -7.36 27.21 2.42
N ALA A 218 -8.29 27.88 3.11
CA ALA A 218 -9.23 27.24 4.03
C ALA A 218 -10.10 26.14 3.37
N PRO A 219 -10.66 26.33 2.16
CA PRO A 219 -11.39 25.26 1.45
C PRO A 219 -10.51 24.06 1.13
N MET A 220 -9.24 24.29 0.75
CA MET A 220 -8.27 23.22 0.45
C MET A 220 -7.93 22.45 1.73
N ILE A 221 -7.66 23.13 2.85
CA ILE A 221 -7.40 22.49 4.15
C ILE A 221 -8.61 21.66 4.61
N ARG A 222 -9.82 22.18 4.47
CA ARG A 222 -11.04 21.44 4.85
C ARG A 222 -11.21 20.17 4.05
N PHE A 223 -11.00 20.24 2.73
CA PHE A 223 -11.08 19.07 1.87
C PHE A 223 -9.97 18.07 2.18
N PHE A 224 -8.73 18.55 2.30
CA PHE A 224 -7.57 17.75 2.70
C PHE A 224 -7.80 17.03 4.03
N GLY A 225 -8.30 17.73 5.06
CA GLY A 225 -8.56 17.17 6.38
C GLY A 225 -9.56 16.00 6.36
N GLY A 226 -10.65 16.12 5.59
CA GLY A 226 -11.61 15.03 5.42
C GLY A 226 -10.99 13.77 4.78
N VAL A 227 -10.14 13.96 3.76
CA VAL A 227 -9.42 12.86 3.11
C VAL A 227 -8.33 12.29 4.02
N ALA A 228 -7.60 13.16 4.72
CA ALA A 228 -6.46 12.79 5.56
C ALA A 228 -6.84 11.85 6.71
N ILE A 229 -7.99 12.06 7.37
CA ILE A 229 -8.45 11.21 8.48
C ILE A 229 -8.65 9.77 7.99
N TYR A 230 -9.37 9.58 6.88
CA TYR A 230 -9.57 8.24 6.33
C TYR A 230 -8.25 7.59 5.91
N LEU A 231 -7.40 8.32 5.18
CA LEU A 231 -6.10 7.82 4.74
C LEU A 231 -5.18 7.46 5.91
N PHE A 232 -5.21 8.24 7.01
CA PHE A 232 -4.42 7.94 8.19
C PHE A 232 -4.84 6.62 8.83
N LEU A 233 -6.14 6.44 9.11
CA LEU A 233 -6.66 5.20 9.69
C LEU A 233 -6.39 3.99 8.78
N PHE A 234 -6.57 4.17 7.48
CA PHE A 234 -6.29 3.14 6.48
C PHE A 234 -4.82 2.73 6.46
N ASN A 235 -3.90 3.70 6.47
CA ASN A 235 -2.46 3.41 6.53
C ASN A 235 -2.04 2.85 7.89
N ALA A 236 -2.62 3.35 8.99
CA ALA A 236 -2.36 2.81 10.32
C ALA A 236 -2.70 1.31 10.38
N LEU A 237 -3.83 0.90 9.81
CA LEU A 237 -4.22 -0.51 9.73
C LEU A 237 -3.20 -1.36 8.95
N MET A 238 -2.50 -0.79 7.98
CA MET A 238 -1.46 -1.51 7.21
C MET A 238 -0.14 -1.72 7.97
N PHE A 239 0.14 -0.94 9.00
CA PHE A 239 1.48 -0.89 9.59
C PHE A 239 1.51 -1.08 11.12
N ILE A 240 0.34 -1.06 11.79
CA ILE A 240 0.25 -1.11 13.25
C ILE A 240 0.83 -2.40 13.84
N ASP A 241 0.64 -3.52 13.17
CA ASP A 241 1.17 -4.82 13.56
C ASP A 241 2.71 -4.83 13.60
N SER A 242 3.38 -4.27 12.60
CA SER A 242 4.85 -4.13 12.56
C SER A 242 5.38 -3.29 13.74
N ILE A 243 4.68 -2.21 14.09
CA ILE A 243 5.04 -1.33 15.21
C ILE A 243 4.86 -2.09 16.54
N LEU A 244 3.75 -2.82 16.69
CA LEU A 244 3.47 -3.59 17.91
C LEU A 244 4.40 -4.80 18.05
N ILE A 245 4.73 -5.49 16.95
CA ILE A 245 5.75 -6.56 16.98
C ILE A 245 7.05 -5.99 17.55
N LYS A 246 7.61 -4.90 16.96
CA LYS A 246 8.85 -4.34 17.47
C LYS A 246 8.77 -3.98 18.95
N ARG A 247 7.74 -3.24 19.35
CA ARG A 247 7.55 -2.78 20.71
C ARG A 247 7.48 -3.94 21.72
N LEU A 248 6.54 -4.86 21.49
CA LEU A 248 6.20 -5.90 22.46
C LEU A 248 7.25 -7.02 22.50
N THR A 249 7.89 -7.32 21.35
CA THR A 249 9.00 -8.29 21.36
C THR A 249 10.26 -7.72 22.00
N THR A 250 10.55 -6.41 21.86
CA THR A 250 11.66 -5.79 22.61
C THR A 250 11.44 -5.90 24.11
N GLU A 251 10.22 -5.62 24.61
CA GLU A 251 9.90 -5.77 26.03
C GLU A 251 10.04 -7.23 26.50
N TYR A 252 9.52 -8.18 25.71
CA TYR A 252 9.63 -9.60 26.03
C TYR A 252 11.10 -10.06 26.11
N PHE A 253 11.90 -9.71 25.09
CA PHE A 253 13.31 -10.09 25.06
C PHE A 253 14.13 -9.41 26.16
N ALA A 254 13.81 -8.19 26.52
CA ALA A 254 14.45 -7.50 27.65
C ALA A 254 14.14 -8.19 28.99
N ALA A 255 12.89 -8.60 29.20
CA ALA A 255 12.47 -9.32 30.40
C ALA A 255 13.14 -10.71 30.53
N HIS A 256 13.49 -11.35 29.40
CA HIS A 256 14.09 -12.68 29.37
C HIS A 256 15.58 -12.67 28.95
N ALA A 257 16.25 -11.51 29.03
CA ALA A 257 17.59 -11.32 28.50
C ALA A 257 18.63 -12.31 29.06
N THR A 258 18.59 -12.61 30.35
CA THR A 258 19.52 -13.56 31.01
C THR A 258 19.35 -14.98 30.49
N THR A 259 18.11 -15.44 30.33
CA THR A 259 17.79 -16.79 29.82
C THR A 259 18.17 -16.94 28.37
N LEU A 260 17.91 -15.90 27.55
CA LEU A 260 18.24 -15.88 26.13
C LEU A 260 19.76 -15.79 25.91
N GLN A 261 20.49 -15.00 26.72
CA GLN A 261 21.94 -14.92 26.68
C GLN A 261 22.57 -16.30 26.97
N ALA A 262 22.10 -16.99 28.02
CA ALA A 262 22.56 -18.32 28.35
C ALA A 262 22.25 -19.35 27.23
N ALA A 263 21.08 -19.26 26.60
CA ALA A 263 20.71 -20.11 25.47
C ALA A 263 21.60 -19.89 24.26
N ILE A 264 21.95 -18.66 23.95
CA ILE A 264 22.87 -18.31 22.84
C ILE A 264 24.26 -18.85 23.12
N GLU A 265 24.78 -18.70 24.34
CA GLU A 265 26.09 -19.20 24.73
C GLU A 265 26.20 -20.73 24.66
N THR A 266 25.09 -21.44 24.91
CA THR A 266 25.06 -22.91 24.84
C THR A 266 24.83 -23.46 23.43
N THR A 267 24.21 -22.65 22.53
CA THR A 267 23.79 -23.13 21.19
C THR A 267 24.85 -22.88 20.10
N VAL A 268 25.92 -22.12 20.41
CA VAL A 268 27.03 -21.91 19.46
C VAL A 268 27.92 -23.14 19.43
N PRO A 269 27.82 -24.04 18.40
CA PRO A 269 28.70 -25.19 18.30
C PRO A 269 30.12 -24.70 17.99
N TRP A 270 31.11 -25.33 18.61
CA TRP A 270 32.52 -25.17 18.24
C TRP A 270 33.25 -23.92 18.75
N GLY A 271 33.41 -23.76 20.08
CA GLY A 271 34.57 -23.07 20.66
C GLY A 271 34.88 -21.63 20.26
N THR A 272 34.10 -21.05 19.37
CA THR A 272 34.08 -19.64 19.09
C THR A 272 33.17 -18.97 20.13
N LYS A 273 33.71 -18.84 21.34
CA LYS A 273 33.26 -17.74 22.22
C LYS A 273 33.48 -16.49 21.38
N VAL A 274 32.42 -15.92 20.81
CA VAL A 274 32.45 -14.54 20.37
C VAL A 274 32.52 -13.74 21.66
N ALA A 275 33.76 -13.61 22.14
CA ALA A 275 34.07 -12.86 23.36
C ALA A 275 33.58 -11.44 23.10
N GLY A 276 32.55 -11.01 23.85
CA GLY A 276 32.00 -9.68 23.77
C GLY A 276 30.70 -9.50 22.96
N TYR A 277 30.02 -10.55 22.51
CA TYR A 277 28.67 -10.40 21.98
C TYR A 277 27.71 -10.12 23.13
N HIS A 278 27.30 -8.88 23.27
CA HIS A 278 26.22 -8.51 24.15
C HIS A 278 24.90 -8.70 23.40
N PHE A 279 24.02 -9.52 23.96
CA PHE A 279 22.67 -9.69 23.48
C PHE A 279 21.91 -8.36 23.63
N ASP A 280 21.49 -7.78 22.51
CA ASP A 280 20.60 -6.63 22.51
C ASP A 280 19.16 -7.08 22.17
N PRO A 281 18.23 -6.93 23.12
CA PRO A 281 16.82 -7.23 22.91
C PRO A 281 16.22 -6.49 21.70
N SER A 282 16.67 -5.27 21.46
CA SER A 282 16.21 -4.44 20.36
C SER A 282 16.64 -4.98 19.00
N ASP A 283 17.88 -5.46 18.87
CA ASP A 283 18.37 -6.05 17.63
C ASP A 283 17.60 -7.32 17.25
N LEU A 284 17.28 -8.17 18.23
CA LEU A 284 16.51 -9.38 17.99
C LEU A 284 15.07 -9.06 17.58
N ALA A 285 14.46 -8.04 18.19
CA ALA A 285 13.15 -7.56 17.79
C ALA A 285 13.16 -6.95 16.37
N ASP A 286 14.27 -6.30 15.97
CA ASP A 286 14.45 -5.84 14.59
C ASP A 286 14.54 -7.01 13.60
N VAL A 287 15.22 -8.09 13.96
CA VAL A 287 15.25 -9.32 13.14
C VAL A 287 13.84 -9.88 12.95
N GLN A 288 13.05 -9.98 14.03
CA GLN A 288 11.66 -10.42 13.95
C GLN A 288 10.82 -9.51 13.04
N ASN A 289 10.98 -8.19 13.19
CA ASN A 289 10.29 -7.24 12.32
C ASN A 289 10.75 -7.33 10.86
N GLY A 290 12.00 -7.66 10.60
CA GLY A 290 12.53 -7.92 9.26
C GLY A 290 11.86 -9.12 8.59
N TYR A 291 11.71 -10.23 9.31
CA TYR A 291 10.98 -11.39 8.82
C TYR A 291 9.51 -11.04 8.52
N TYR A 292 8.87 -10.31 9.41
CA TYR A 292 7.48 -9.89 9.20
C TYR A 292 7.32 -8.91 8.04
N ALA A 293 8.27 -8.02 7.82
CA ALA A 293 8.27 -7.11 6.67
C ALA A 293 8.30 -7.86 5.33
N ALA A 294 9.06 -8.95 5.23
CA ALA A 294 9.07 -9.81 4.03
C ALA A 294 7.70 -10.45 3.80
N VAL A 295 7.06 -10.95 4.87
CA VAL A 295 5.70 -11.50 4.83
C VAL A 295 4.69 -10.44 4.40
N GLN A 296 4.74 -9.24 4.97
CA GLN A 296 3.87 -8.13 4.60
C GLN A 296 4.04 -7.72 3.13
N ASN A 297 5.27 -7.63 2.64
CA ASN A 297 5.55 -7.23 1.26
C ASN A 297 4.92 -8.22 0.26
N LEU A 298 5.04 -9.52 0.53
CA LEU A 298 4.47 -10.54 -0.35
C LEU A 298 2.94 -10.63 -0.17
N GLY A 299 2.45 -10.64 1.07
CA GLY A 299 1.01 -10.71 1.37
C GLY A 299 0.22 -9.55 0.76
N ARG A 300 0.80 -8.34 0.71
CA ARG A 300 0.17 -7.14 0.14
C ARG A 300 0.00 -7.17 -1.38
N LEU A 301 0.55 -8.15 -2.10
CA LEU A 301 0.37 -8.26 -3.56
C LEU A 301 -1.10 -8.34 -3.96
N SER A 302 -1.94 -9.03 -3.17
CA SER A 302 -3.40 -9.08 -3.38
C SER A 302 -4.03 -7.70 -3.39
N TYR A 303 -3.68 -6.85 -2.42
CA TYR A 303 -4.15 -5.48 -2.32
C TYR A 303 -3.58 -4.57 -3.42
N GLN A 304 -2.28 -4.68 -3.72
CA GLN A 304 -1.63 -3.87 -4.75
C GLN A 304 -2.23 -4.11 -6.14
N ALA A 305 -2.59 -5.34 -6.46
CA ALA A 305 -3.25 -5.68 -7.72
C ALA A 305 -4.62 -5.01 -7.87
N ILE A 306 -5.32 -4.76 -6.75
CA ILE A 306 -6.66 -4.17 -6.73
C ILE A 306 -6.62 -2.63 -6.70
N ILE A 307 -5.52 -2.04 -6.27
CA ILE A 307 -5.43 -0.58 -6.07
C ILE A 307 -5.74 0.20 -7.37
N ALA A 308 -5.36 -0.35 -8.53
CA ALA A 308 -5.64 0.25 -9.83
C ALA A 308 -7.15 0.35 -10.11
N ALA A 309 -7.95 -0.62 -9.63
CA ALA A 309 -9.39 -0.60 -9.79
C ALA A 309 -10.04 0.54 -8.99
N THR A 310 -9.50 0.91 -7.84
CA THR A 310 -10.06 1.99 -7.00
C THR A 310 -10.07 3.34 -7.72
N PHE A 311 -9.06 3.62 -8.55
CA PHE A 311 -8.98 4.87 -9.32
C PHE A 311 -10.04 4.98 -10.40
N VAL A 312 -10.55 3.85 -10.90
CA VAL A 312 -11.61 3.80 -11.91
C VAL A 312 -13.00 3.80 -11.26
N VAL A 313 -13.15 3.05 -10.17
CA VAL A 313 -14.44 2.83 -9.49
C VAL A 313 -14.94 4.08 -8.79
N PHE A 314 -14.05 4.81 -8.11
CA PHE A 314 -14.43 6.01 -7.35
C PHE A 314 -15.19 7.04 -8.21
N PRO A 315 -14.70 7.50 -9.37
CA PRO A 315 -15.43 8.46 -10.20
C PRO A 315 -16.71 7.89 -10.82
N LEU A 316 -16.74 6.59 -11.16
CA LEU A 316 -17.94 5.97 -11.72
C LEU A 316 -19.07 5.90 -10.71
N VAL A 317 -18.78 5.45 -9.48
CA VAL A 317 -19.76 5.41 -8.39
C VAL A 317 -20.19 6.82 -8.01
N SER A 318 -19.26 7.76 -7.88
CA SER A 318 -19.56 9.14 -7.57
C SER A 318 -20.53 9.74 -8.60
N ARG A 319 -20.25 9.58 -9.89
CA ARG A 319 -21.10 10.11 -10.95
C ARG A 319 -22.50 9.50 -10.91
N SER A 320 -22.64 8.16 -10.85
CA SER A 320 -23.93 7.49 -10.84
C SER A 320 -24.77 7.81 -9.59
N THR A 321 -24.10 7.99 -8.42
CA THR A 321 -24.78 8.37 -7.18
C THR A 321 -25.30 9.81 -7.26
N PHE A 322 -24.51 10.75 -7.80
CA PHE A 322 -24.94 12.14 -7.94
C PHE A 322 -26.02 12.37 -9.01
N THR A 323 -26.13 11.47 -10.00
CA THR A 323 -27.22 11.49 -10.98
C THR A 323 -28.45 10.70 -10.54
N ASP A 324 -28.49 10.21 -9.29
CA ASP A 324 -29.54 9.36 -8.68
C ASP A 324 -29.87 8.09 -9.48
N ASP A 325 -28.91 7.61 -10.28
CA ASP A 325 -29.02 6.36 -11.03
C ASP A 325 -28.67 5.17 -10.11
N LYS A 326 -29.64 4.75 -9.33
CA LYS A 326 -29.50 3.69 -8.33
C LYS A 326 -29.15 2.33 -8.93
N ASP A 327 -29.70 2.01 -10.10
CA ASP A 327 -29.47 0.71 -10.73
C ASP A 327 -28.05 0.61 -11.30
N THR A 328 -27.57 1.66 -11.96
CA THR A 328 -26.18 1.74 -12.41
C THR A 328 -25.21 1.72 -11.23
N THR A 329 -25.51 2.45 -10.15
CA THR A 329 -24.69 2.44 -8.94
C THR A 329 -24.59 1.04 -8.33
N ARG A 330 -25.73 0.35 -8.15
CA ARG A 330 -25.78 -1.03 -7.64
C ARG A 330 -24.96 -1.99 -8.51
N ARG A 331 -25.10 -1.87 -9.82
CA ARG A 331 -24.37 -2.69 -10.78
C ARG A 331 -22.85 -2.46 -10.66
N TYR A 332 -22.40 -1.21 -10.59
CA TYR A 332 -20.96 -0.90 -10.39
C TYR A 332 -20.44 -1.48 -9.07
N VAL A 333 -21.18 -1.33 -7.99
CA VAL A 333 -20.81 -1.88 -6.68
C VAL A 333 -20.65 -3.40 -6.74
N GLN A 334 -21.65 -4.12 -7.28
CA GLN A 334 -21.62 -5.58 -7.36
C GLN A 334 -20.49 -6.09 -8.24
N VAL A 335 -20.38 -5.56 -9.45
CA VAL A 335 -19.38 -5.99 -10.43
C VAL A 335 -17.97 -5.76 -9.89
N THR A 336 -17.70 -4.56 -9.36
CA THR A 336 -16.38 -4.21 -8.87
C THR A 336 -15.98 -5.01 -7.64
N SER A 337 -16.87 -5.10 -6.65
CA SER A 337 -16.57 -5.84 -5.41
C SER A 337 -16.37 -7.33 -5.69
N ARG A 338 -17.18 -7.92 -6.58
CA ARG A 338 -17.07 -9.33 -6.99
C ARG A 338 -15.74 -9.61 -7.70
N TYR A 339 -15.39 -8.84 -8.73
CA TYR A 339 -14.12 -9.04 -9.44
C TYR A 339 -12.90 -8.76 -8.57
N SER A 340 -12.98 -7.75 -7.69
CA SER A 340 -11.90 -7.48 -6.74
C SER A 340 -11.67 -8.67 -5.80
N LEU A 341 -12.73 -9.29 -5.30
CA LEU A 341 -12.62 -10.50 -4.49
C LEU A 341 -12.01 -11.67 -5.28
N ILE A 342 -12.44 -11.91 -6.53
CA ILE A 342 -11.89 -12.97 -7.38
C ILE A 342 -10.38 -12.76 -7.61
N PHE A 343 -9.97 -11.56 -8.03
CA PHE A 343 -8.56 -11.27 -8.30
C PHE A 343 -7.69 -11.31 -7.04
N ALA A 344 -8.16 -10.72 -5.94
CA ALA A 344 -7.44 -10.77 -4.68
C ALA A 344 -7.29 -12.20 -4.18
N MET A 345 -8.36 -13.02 -4.28
CA MET A 345 -8.36 -14.41 -3.85
C MET A 345 -7.48 -15.30 -4.73
N ALA A 346 -7.43 -15.05 -6.04
CA ALA A 346 -6.51 -15.75 -6.95
C ALA A 346 -5.05 -15.59 -6.51
N ILE A 347 -4.65 -14.37 -6.13
CA ILE A 347 -3.30 -14.11 -5.61
C ILE A 347 -3.15 -14.70 -4.20
N GLY A 348 -4.13 -14.47 -3.33
CA GLY A 348 -4.11 -14.93 -1.95
C GLY A 348 -3.97 -16.44 -1.82
N VAL A 349 -4.72 -17.24 -2.61
CA VAL A 349 -4.66 -18.69 -2.56
C VAL A 349 -3.32 -19.23 -3.07
N VAL A 350 -2.72 -18.62 -4.08
CA VAL A 350 -1.39 -18.98 -4.59
C VAL A 350 -0.33 -18.75 -3.52
N LEU A 351 -0.39 -17.62 -2.80
CA LEU A 351 0.56 -17.31 -1.72
C LEU A 351 0.37 -18.22 -0.49
N ALA A 352 -0.89 -18.57 -0.19
CA ALA A 352 -1.24 -19.34 1.00
C ALA A 352 -1.04 -20.84 0.83
N ALA A 353 -1.10 -21.38 -0.38
CA ALA A 353 -0.99 -22.82 -0.64
C ALA A 353 0.36 -23.39 -0.20
N ASN A 354 1.45 -22.72 -0.56
CA ASN A 354 2.82 -23.11 -0.17
C ASN A 354 3.65 -21.87 0.20
N PRO A 355 3.42 -21.27 1.37
CA PRO A 355 3.95 -19.96 1.74
C PRO A 355 5.48 -19.96 1.88
N GLU A 356 6.10 -21.05 2.33
CA GLU A 356 7.56 -21.16 2.45
C GLU A 356 8.23 -21.12 1.08
N GLN A 357 7.71 -21.89 0.13
CA GLN A 357 8.22 -21.90 -1.24
C GLN A 357 8.02 -20.54 -1.93
N MET A 358 6.87 -19.91 -1.71
CA MET A 358 6.58 -18.58 -2.25
C MET A 358 7.53 -17.51 -1.71
N LEU A 359 7.80 -17.50 -0.40
CA LEU A 359 8.82 -16.62 0.19
C LEU A 359 10.22 -16.98 -0.33
N GLY A 360 10.56 -18.25 -0.43
CA GLY A 360 11.86 -18.75 -0.88
C GLY A 360 12.20 -18.47 -2.35
N LEU A 361 11.21 -18.09 -3.18
CA LEU A 361 11.49 -17.57 -4.53
C LEU A 361 12.29 -16.27 -4.49
N ILE A 362 12.03 -15.45 -3.47
CA ILE A 362 12.45 -14.06 -3.41
C ILE A 362 13.42 -13.79 -2.26
N TYR A 363 13.14 -14.36 -1.10
CA TYR A 363 13.87 -14.10 0.14
C TYR A 363 14.82 -15.26 0.50
N PRO A 364 15.83 -15.00 1.34
CA PRO A 364 16.69 -16.04 1.90
C PRO A 364 15.91 -17.13 2.65
N PRO A 365 16.47 -18.36 2.76
CA PRO A 365 15.76 -19.51 3.33
C PRO A 365 15.27 -19.33 4.76
N ASP A 366 16.04 -18.62 5.60
CA ASP A 366 15.67 -18.34 6.99
C ASP A 366 14.41 -17.46 7.08
N ILE A 367 14.32 -16.42 6.23
CA ILE A 367 13.13 -15.56 6.12
C ILE A 367 11.94 -16.40 5.61
N ALA A 368 12.18 -17.26 4.63
CA ALA A 368 11.13 -18.10 4.06
C ALA A 368 10.55 -19.06 5.09
N HIS A 369 11.41 -19.76 5.83
CA HIS A 369 11.00 -20.74 6.82
C HIS A 369 10.25 -20.09 7.99
N ILE A 370 10.84 -19.05 8.60
CA ILE A 370 10.26 -18.38 9.77
C ILE A 370 9.00 -17.58 9.41
N GLY A 371 8.97 -16.98 8.21
CA GLY A 371 7.84 -16.18 7.76
C GLY A 371 6.64 -16.97 7.21
N ALA A 372 6.84 -18.23 6.83
CA ALA A 372 5.81 -19.03 6.15
C ALA A 372 4.48 -19.15 6.93
N PRO A 373 4.45 -19.46 8.24
CA PRO A 373 3.19 -19.53 8.99
C PRO A 373 2.43 -18.20 8.99
N ALA A 374 3.16 -17.09 9.10
CA ALA A 374 2.57 -15.76 9.10
C ALA A 374 2.03 -15.39 7.70
N LEU A 375 2.71 -15.77 6.60
CA LEU A 375 2.25 -15.51 5.25
C LEU A 375 0.92 -16.19 4.95
N LEU A 376 0.71 -17.42 5.43
CA LEU A 376 -0.55 -18.15 5.28
C LEU A 376 -1.75 -17.29 5.73
N TRP A 377 -1.68 -16.74 6.94
CA TRP A 377 -2.76 -15.96 7.51
C TRP A 377 -2.87 -14.56 6.89
N LEU A 378 -1.74 -13.91 6.66
CA LEU A 378 -1.72 -12.56 6.14
C LEU A 378 -2.12 -12.51 4.65
N ALA A 379 -1.90 -13.57 3.87
CA ALA A 379 -2.37 -13.67 2.49
C ALA A 379 -3.90 -13.55 2.42
N PHE A 380 -4.64 -14.31 3.23
CA PHE A 380 -6.09 -14.19 3.31
C PHE A 380 -6.55 -12.89 3.99
N GLY A 381 -5.83 -12.42 5.02
CA GLY A 381 -6.07 -11.11 5.62
C GLY A 381 -5.99 -9.97 4.60
N ASN A 382 -4.99 -9.99 3.72
CA ASN A 382 -4.85 -8.97 2.66
C ASN A 382 -5.91 -9.10 1.55
N VAL A 383 -6.47 -10.28 1.31
CA VAL A 383 -7.67 -10.42 0.47
C VAL A 383 -8.85 -9.68 1.09
N ALA A 384 -9.11 -9.89 2.38
CA ALA A 384 -10.16 -9.17 3.10
C ALA A 384 -9.89 -7.66 3.12
N PHE A 385 -8.63 -7.25 3.32
CA PHE A 385 -8.23 -5.85 3.24
C PHE A 385 -8.45 -5.24 1.86
N SER A 386 -8.27 -6.01 0.78
CA SER A 386 -8.57 -5.57 -0.59
C SER A 386 -10.07 -5.27 -0.78
N VAL A 387 -10.92 -6.14 -0.24
CA VAL A 387 -12.37 -5.94 -0.22
C VAL A 387 -12.75 -4.73 0.63
N PHE A 388 -12.14 -4.57 1.81
CA PHE A 388 -12.28 -3.41 2.68
C PHE A 388 -11.92 -2.10 1.96
N ALA A 389 -10.80 -2.07 1.25
CA ALA A 389 -10.31 -0.90 0.51
C ALA A 389 -11.28 -0.47 -0.60
N ILE A 390 -11.79 -1.42 -1.39
CA ILE A 390 -12.78 -1.16 -2.45
C ILE A 390 -14.08 -0.65 -1.84
N ALA A 391 -14.62 -1.32 -0.84
CA ALA A 391 -15.87 -0.94 -0.20
C ALA A 391 -15.77 0.46 0.46
N GLY A 392 -14.64 0.76 1.12
CA GLY A 392 -14.35 2.08 1.66
C GLY A 392 -14.25 3.16 0.57
N THR A 393 -13.65 2.83 -0.58
CA THR A 393 -13.60 3.73 -1.75
C THR A 393 -14.99 4.01 -2.29
N ILE A 394 -15.86 3.01 -2.36
CA ILE A 394 -17.26 3.15 -2.82
C ILE A 394 -18.05 4.02 -1.83
N LEU A 395 -17.92 3.80 -0.51
CA LEU A 395 -18.55 4.65 0.51
C LEU A 395 -18.10 6.11 0.40
N ASN A 396 -16.81 6.35 0.21
CA ASN A 396 -16.27 7.71 -0.01
C ASN A 396 -16.83 8.33 -1.30
N GLY A 397 -16.85 7.57 -2.40
CA GLY A 397 -17.37 8.02 -3.70
C GLY A 397 -18.87 8.32 -3.69
N SER A 398 -19.65 7.60 -2.87
CA SER A 398 -21.09 7.80 -2.70
C SER A 398 -21.45 8.84 -1.62
N GLY A 399 -20.47 9.57 -1.06
CA GLY A 399 -20.70 10.62 -0.07
C GLY A 399 -20.82 10.14 1.38
N HIS A 400 -20.66 8.83 1.63
CA HIS A 400 -20.75 8.23 2.98
C HIS A 400 -19.38 8.10 3.66
N THR A 401 -18.54 9.13 3.56
CA THR A 401 -17.16 9.14 4.11
C THR A 401 -17.12 8.87 5.62
N ARG A 402 -18.12 9.32 6.37
CA ARG A 402 -18.20 9.04 7.81
C ARG A 402 -18.25 7.54 8.11
N ASP A 403 -19.03 6.78 7.35
CA ASP A 403 -19.15 5.33 7.52
C ASP A 403 -17.82 4.64 7.21
N ALA A 404 -17.10 5.08 6.17
CA ALA A 404 -15.77 4.58 5.84
C ALA A 404 -14.74 4.87 6.96
N ILE A 405 -14.78 6.06 7.56
CA ILE A 405 -13.91 6.44 8.69
C ILE A 405 -14.22 5.57 9.91
N VAL A 406 -15.51 5.37 10.25
CA VAL A 406 -15.92 4.53 11.39
C VAL A 406 -15.47 3.09 11.18
N ALA A 407 -15.68 2.53 9.99
CA ALA A 407 -15.23 1.18 9.69
C ALA A 407 -13.70 1.03 9.84
N ALA A 408 -12.93 2.01 9.33
CA ALA A 408 -11.48 2.01 9.45
C ALA A 408 -11.01 2.13 10.91
N ALA A 409 -11.65 3.00 11.70
CA ALA A 409 -11.33 3.18 13.11
C ALA A 409 -11.63 1.91 13.94
N VAL A 410 -12.80 1.29 13.75
CA VAL A 410 -13.16 0.05 14.45
C VAL A 410 -12.19 -1.08 14.09
N THR A 411 -11.87 -1.23 12.80
CA THR A 411 -10.93 -2.28 12.34
C THR A 411 -9.54 -2.06 12.92
N LEU A 412 -9.07 -0.79 12.97
CA LEU A 412 -7.78 -0.44 13.57
C LEU A 412 -7.74 -0.76 15.06
N VAL A 413 -8.81 -0.44 15.80
CA VAL A 413 -8.91 -0.77 17.23
C VAL A 413 -8.85 -2.29 17.43
N LEU A 414 -9.60 -3.06 16.63
CA LEU A 414 -9.57 -4.54 16.71
C LEU A 414 -8.18 -5.09 16.44
N ALA A 415 -7.49 -4.60 15.41
CA ALA A 415 -6.13 -5.01 15.08
C ALA A 415 -5.14 -4.62 16.19
N THR A 416 -5.24 -3.39 16.71
CA THR A 416 -4.32 -2.87 17.74
C THR A 416 -4.50 -3.61 19.05
N VAL A 417 -5.72 -3.68 19.56
CA VAL A 417 -6.01 -4.34 20.86
C VAL A 417 -5.73 -5.84 20.77
N GLY A 418 -6.14 -6.48 19.67
CA GLY A 418 -5.89 -7.91 19.47
C GLY A 418 -4.39 -8.22 19.45
N ASN A 419 -3.58 -7.46 18.71
CA ASN A 419 -2.12 -7.67 18.66
C ASN A 419 -1.46 -7.33 20.00
N TYR A 420 -1.91 -6.27 20.69
CA TYR A 420 -1.36 -5.90 22.00
C TYR A 420 -1.51 -7.02 23.04
N ILE A 421 -2.62 -7.75 22.99
CA ILE A 421 -2.88 -8.88 23.88
C ILE A 421 -2.18 -10.15 23.39
N ALA A 422 -2.25 -10.45 22.11
CA ALA A 422 -1.84 -11.75 21.59
C ALA A 422 -0.32 -11.89 21.37
N ILE A 423 0.39 -10.81 21.01
CA ILE A 423 1.84 -10.88 20.74
C ILE A 423 2.66 -11.31 21.97
N PRO A 424 2.47 -10.76 23.19
CA PRO A 424 3.24 -11.21 24.35
C PRO A 424 3.02 -12.69 24.67
N MET A 425 1.77 -13.16 24.60
CA MET A 425 1.44 -14.58 24.83
C MET A 425 2.06 -15.51 23.77
N ALA A 426 2.17 -15.05 22.53
CA ALA A 426 2.76 -15.79 21.44
C ALA A 426 4.29 -15.81 21.47
N ALA A 427 4.91 -14.81 22.11
CA ALA A 427 6.37 -14.72 22.23
C ALA A 427 6.94 -15.88 23.06
N GLU A 428 6.26 -16.30 24.11
CA GLU A 428 6.62 -17.47 24.93
C GLU A 428 6.62 -18.77 24.10
N ALA A 429 5.71 -18.90 23.14
CA ALA A 429 5.59 -20.06 22.27
C ALA A 429 6.46 -19.96 21.00
N GLY A 430 7.22 -18.89 20.79
CA GLY A 430 8.01 -18.66 19.58
C GLY A 430 7.18 -18.44 18.32
N ARG A 431 5.89 -18.07 18.43
CA ARG A 431 4.93 -17.95 17.32
C ARG A 431 4.47 -16.51 17.10
N THR A 432 5.26 -15.53 17.49
CA THR A 432 4.92 -14.10 17.45
C THR A 432 4.41 -13.65 16.09
N LEU A 433 5.15 -13.98 15.02
CA LEU A 433 4.82 -13.51 13.67
C LEU A 433 3.52 -14.14 13.14
N GLU A 434 3.34 -15.43 13.41
CA GLU A 434 2.15 -16.15 13.00
C GLU A 434 0.89 -15.60 13.69
N VAL A 435 0.95 -15.43 15.02
CA VAL A 435 -0.18 -14.92 15.79
C VAL A 435 -0.48 -13.47 15.46
N ALA A 436 0.52 -12.62 15.25
CA ALA A 436 0.31 -11.26 14.78
C ALA A 436 -0.40 -11.23 13.42
N ALA A 437 0.00 -12.10 12.49
CA ALA A 437 -0.65 -12.24 11.19
C ALA A 437 -2.10 -12.75 11.29
N MET A 438 -2.37 -13.71 12.19
CA MET A 438 -3.72 -14.23 12.47
C MET A 438 -4.64 -13.12 12.99
N VAL A 439 -4.17 -12.38 13.98
CA VAL A 439 -4.97 -11.29 14.60
C VAL A 439 -5.22 -10.15 13.62
N THR A 440 -4.18 -9.70 12.92
CA THR A 440 -4.32 -8.66 11.91
C THR A 440 -5.23 -9.11 10.77
N GLY A 441 -5.03 -10.33 10.25
CA GLY A 441 -5.89 -10.93 9.23
C GLY A 441 -7.34 -11.07 9.69
N GLY A 442 -7.57 -11.53 10.92
CA GLY A 442 -8.90 -11.59 11.54
C GLY A 442 -9.58 -10.23 11.67
N ALA A 443 -8.84 -9.21 12.10
CA ALA A 443 -9.34 -7.84 12.16
C ALA A 443 -9.70 -7.30 10.76
N MET A 444 -8.88 -7.59 9.73
CA MET A 444 -9.18 -7.22 8.34
C MET A 444 -10.45 -7.91 7.81
N VAL A 445 -10.68 -9.18 8.16
CA VAL A 445 -11.92 -9.90 7.82
C VAL A 445 -13.12 -9.24 8.51
N ALA A 446 -13.02 -8.97 9.82
CA ALA A 446 -14.08 -8.29 10.57
C ALA A 446 -14.38 -6.89 9.98
N GLY A 447 -13.34 -6.15 9.61
CA GLY A 447 -13.46 -4.86 8.93
C GLY A 447 -14.13 -4.95 7.57
N ALA A 448 -13.78 -5.95 6.74
CA ALA A 448 -14.41 -6.18 5.45
C ALA A 448 -15.91 -6.52 5.58
N VAL A 449 -16.27 -7.31 6.59
CA VAL A 449 -17.67 -7.61 6.91
C VAL A 449 -18.39 -6.34 7.36
N LEU A 450 -17.79 -5.56 8.27
CA LEU A 450 -18.37 -4.31 8.79
C LEU A 450 -18.65 -3.31 7.67
N VAL A 451 -17.64 -3.03 6.83
CA VAL A 451 -17.79 -2.08 5.71
C VAL A 451 -18.77 -2.60 4.66
N GLY A 452 -18.81 -3.92 4.45
CA GLY A 452 -19.78 -4.58 3.55
C GLY A 452 -21.20 -4.43 4.03
N VAL A 453 -21.46 -4.61 5.34
CA VAL A 453 -22.77 -4.37 5.95
C VAL A 453 -23.18 -2.90 5.84
N MET A 454 -22.26 -1.96 6.11
CA MET A 454 -22.52 -0.53 5.96
C MET A 454 -22.87 -0.19 4.50
N LEU A 455 -22.12 -0.72 3.54
CA LEU A 455 -22.35 -0.51 2.12
C LEU A 455 -23.71 -1.08 1.69
N TRP A 456 -24.05 -2.29 2.14
CA TRP A 456 -25.34 -2.92 1.86
C TRP A 456 -26.50 -2.09 2.43
N ARG A 457 -26.36 -1.57 3.65
CA ARG A 457 -27.39 -0.69 4.28
C ARG A 457 -27.57 0.63 3.53
N ARG A 458 -26.50 1.20 2.97
CA ARG A 458 -26.55 2.51 2.28
C ARG A 458 -26.98 2.40 0.81
N LEU A 459 -26.46 1.40 0.08
CA LEU A 459 -26.67 1.28 -1.36
C LEU A 459 -27.54 0.07 -1.75
N GLY A 460 -27.98 -0.73 -0.77
CA GLY A 460 -28.83 -1.91 -0.99
C GLY A 460 -28.13 -3.07 -1.69
N THR A 461 -26.81 -3.05 -1.80
CA THR A 461 -26.05 -4.10 -2.49
C THR A 461 -24.60 -4.17 -2.02
N PHE A 462 -24.03 -5.38 -2.17
CA PHE A 462 -22.61 -5.66 -2.00
C PHE A 462 -22.26 -6.94 -2.79
N ILE A 463 -21.32 -7.76 -2.32
CA ILE A 463 -20.99 -9.04 -2.95
C ILE A 463 -22.12 -10.04 -2.70
N PRO A 464 -22.70 -10.67 -3.75
CA PRO A 464 -23.71 -11.71 -3.57
C PRO A 464 -23.17 -12.88 -2.75
N LEU A 465 -23.95 -13.37 -1.78
CA LEU A 465 -23.57 -14.51 -0.94
C LEU A 465 -23.21 -15.75 -1.76
N VAL A 466 -23.93 -16.00 -2.86
CA VAL A 466 -23.63 -17.12 -3.77
C VAL A 466 -22.22 -16.98 -4.37
N SER A 467 -21.79 -15.76 -4.71
CA SER A 467 -20.43 -15.52 -5.20
C SER A 467 -19.40 -15.79 -4.10
N ILE A 468 -19.64 -15.37 -2.85
CA ILE A 468 -18.75 -15.64 -1.73
C ILE A 468 -18.56 -17.16 -1.55
N VAL A 469 -19.67 -17.93 -1.57
CA VAL A 469 -19.63 -19.39 -1.41
C VAL A 469 -18.86 -20.05 -2.57
N ARG A 470 -19.12 -19.64 -3.82
CA ARG A 470 -18.44 -20.21 -5.00
C ARG A 470 -16.95 -19.88 -5.02
N ILE A 471 -16.58 -18.63 -4.69
CA ILE A 471 -15.18 -18.21 -4.60
C ILE A 471 -14.49 -18.95 -3.43
N GLY A 472 -15.17 -19.10 -2.29
CA GLY A 472 -14.67 -19.84 -1.15
C GLY A 472 -14.43 -21.31 -1.49
N ALA A 473 -15.36 -21.98 -2.18
CA ALA A 473 -15.21 -23.35 -2.65
C ALA A 473 -14.03 -23.49 -3.62
N ALA A 474 -13.92 -22.57 -4.60
CA ALA A 474 -12.80 -22.56 -5.54
C ALA A 474 -11.45 -22.37 -4.82
N THR A 475 -11.42 -21.51 -3.80
CA THR A 475 -10.24 -21.30 -2.94
C THR A 475 -9.88 -22.56 -2.19
N GLY A 476 -10.86 -23.23 -1.55
CA GLY A 476 -10.63 -24.47 -0.80
C GLY A 476 -10.05 -25.59 -1.67
N VAL A 477 -10.60 -25.79 -2.86
CA VAL A 477 -10.12 -26.78 -3.84
C VAL A 477 -8.70 -26.43 -4.31
N ALA A 478 -8.45 -25.20 -4.72
CA ALA A 478 -7.15 -24.78 -5.21
C ALA A 478 -6.07 -24.82 -4.10
N PHE A 479 -6.42 -24.43 -2.88
CA PHE A 479 -5.54 -24.53 -1.71
C PHE A 479 -5.18 -25.98 -1.41
N ALA A 480 -6.17 -26.90 -1.40
CA ALA A 480 -5.92 -28.31 -1.18
C ALA A 480 -5.01 -28.91 -2.26
N VAL A 481 -5.28 -28.62 -3.55
CA VAL A 481 -4.43 -29.08 -4.65
C VAL A 481 -3.00 -28.59 -4.48
N GLY A 482 -2.79 -27.29 -4.20
CA GLY A 482 -1.44 -26.76 -3.98
C GLY A 482 -0.75 -27.39 -2.78
N ARG A 483 -1.47 -27.59 -1.67
CA ARG A 483 -0.89 -28.19 -0.45
C ARG A 483 -0.42 -29.63 -0.63
N PHE A 484 -1.05 -30.37 -1.52
CA PHE A 484 -0.71 -31.77 -1.80
C PHE A 484 0.23 -31.97 -2.99
N LEU A 485 0.64 -30.90 -3.69
CA LEU A 485 1.62 -30.97 -4.77
C LEU A 485 3.05 -31.00 -4.19
N PRO A 486 3.79 -32.10 -4.31
CA PRO A 486 5.13 -32.24 -3.70
C PRO A 486 6.22 -31.65 -4.60
N LEU A 487 6.02 -30.48 -5.17
CA LEU A 487 6.96 -29.85 -6.08
C LEU A 487 8.05 -29.11 -5.30
N LYS A 488 9.33 -29.42 -5.57
CA LYS A 488 10.49 -28.80 -4.90
C LYS A 488 11.35 -28.02 -5.89
N GLY A 489 11.86 -26.87 -5.47
CA GLY A 489 12.75 -26.01 -6.24
C GLY A 489 12.04 -24.84 -6.90
N LYS A 490 12.79 -23.76 -7.14
CA LYS A 490 12.24 -22.44 -7.57
C LYS A 490 11.38 -22.52 -8.84
N LEU A 491 11.82 -23.29 -9.85
CA LEU A 491 11.04 -23.43 -11.09
C LEU A 491 9.73 -24.20 -10.83
N MET A 492 9.78 -25.25 -10.03
CA MET A 492 8.61 -26.05 -9.69
C MET A 492 7.60 -25.28 -8.82
N THR A 493 8.06 -24.38 -7.97
CA THR A 493 7.17 -23.45 -7.24
C THR A 493 6.39 -22.54 -8.20
N LEU A 494 7.01 -22.07 -9.30
CA LEU A 494 6.29 -21.28 -10.32
C LEU A 494 5.26 -22.14 -11.08
N VAL A 495 5.60 -23.39 -11.38
CA VAL A 495 4.64 -24.35 -12.00
C VAL A 495 3.47 -24.60 -11.07
N GLU A 496 3.73 -24.85 -9.78
CA GLU A 496 2.73 -25.03 -8.76
C GLU A 496 1.81 -23.81 -8.61
N ALA A 497 2.38 -22.59 -8.55
CA ALA A 497 1.62 -21.35 -8.52
C ALA A 497 0.68 -21.25 -9.74
N GLY A 498 1.18 -21.63 -10.92
CA GLY A 498 0.37 -21.70 -12.15
C GLY A 498 -0.76 -22.73 -12.06
N VAL A 499 -0.50 -23.94 -11.51
CA VAL A 499 -1.49 -24.99 -11.31
C VAL A 499 -2.57 -24.54 -10.31
N VAL A 500 -2.19 -23.98 -9.16
CA VAL A 500 -3.13 -23.46 -8.15
C VAL A 500 -4.03 -22.37 -8.75
N ALA A 501 -3.46 -21.42 -9.49
CA ALA A 501 -4.22 -20.38 -10.17
C ALA A 501 -5.15 -20.96 -11.23
N ALA A 502 -4.69 -21.93 -12.03
CA ALA A 502 -5.51 -22.60 -13.04
C ALA A 502 -6.67 -23.38 -12.41
N VAL A 503 -6.43 -24.16 -11.36
CA VAL A 503 -7.48 -24.89 -10.63
C VAL A 503 -8.51 -23.91 -10.06
N PHE A 504 -8.09 -22.82 -9.42
CA PHE A 504 -8.98 -21.79 -8.92
C PHE A 504 -9.90 -21.25 -10.03
N LEU A 505 -9.33 -20.88 -11.18
CA LEU A 505 -10.10 -20.38 -12.33
C LEU A 505 -11.04 -21.44 -12.92
N VAL A 506 -10.59 -22.69 -13.05
CA VAL A 506 -11.42 -23.80 -13.58
C VAL A 506 -12.63 -24.02 -12.68
N VAL A 507 -12.46 -24.04 -11.35
CA VAL A 507 -13.56 -24.20 -10.41
C VAL A 507 -14.53 -23.01 -10.45
N LEU A 508 -14.05 -21.78 -10.64
CA LEU A 508 -14.91 -20.61 -10.82
C LEU A 508 -15.74 -20.69 -12.10
N VAL A 509 -15.17 -21.21 -13.18
CA VAL A 509 -15.91 -21.42 -14.44
C VAL A 509 -16.92 -22.58 -14.27
N ALA A 510 -16.52 -23.69 -13.66
CA ALA A 510 -17.38 -24.85 -13.42
C ALA A 510 -18.57 -24.50 -12.50
N SER A 511 -18.34 -23.68 -11.46
CA SER A 511 -19.39 -23.19 -10.56
C SER A 511 -20.27 -22.07 -11.17
N ARG A 512 -20.01 -21.70 -12.44
CA ARG A 512 -20.70 -20.60 -13.15
C ARG A 512 -20.53 -19.24 -12.46
N GLU A 513 -19.48 -19.06 -11.67
CA GLU A 513 -19.14 -17.74 -11.14
C GLU A 513 -18.54 -16.86 -12.24
N LEU A 514 -17.66 -17.42 -13.08
CA LEU A 514 -17.21 -16.80 -14.31
C LEU A 514 -17.96 -17.43 -15.50
N GLY A 515 -18.76 -16.63 -16.22
CA GLY A 515 -19.61 -17.12 -17.30
C GLY A 515 -19.25 -16.52 -18.67
N LYS A 516 -20.02 -16.95 -19.70
CA LYS A 516 -19.84 -16.47 -21.09
C LYS A 516 -19.96 -14.96 -21.22
N ARG A 517 -20.76 -14.28 -20.37
CA ARG A 517 -20.92 -12.82 -20.36
C ARG A 517 -19.64 -12.13 -19.90
N ASP A 518 -18.95 -12.70 -18.91
CA ASP A 518 -17.68 -12.17 -18.38
C ASP A 518 -16.56 -12.30 -19.44
N LEU A 519 -16.52 -13.45 -20.12
CA LEU A 519 -15.61 -13.70 -21.25
C LEU A 519 -15.88 -12.77 -22.46
N GLN A 520 -17.15 -12.50 -22.75
CA GLN A 520 -17.52 -11.56 -23.82
C GLN A 520 -17.14 -10.12 -23.47
N ALA A 521 -17.29 -9.71 -22.20
CA ALA A 521 -16.84 -8.41 -21.74
C ALA A 521 -15.31 -8.23 -21.88
N ILE A 522 -14.53 -9.26 -21.55
CA ILE A 522 -13.07 -9.26 -21.73
C ILE A 522 -12.70 -9.22 -23.23
N LYS A 523 -13.38 -10.01 -24.07
CA LYS A 523 -13.19 -10.01 -25.53
C LYS A 523 -13.55 -8.66 -26.15
N ALA A 524 -14.64 -8.03 -25.73
CA ALA A 524 -15.07 -6.72 -26.24
C ALA A 524 -14.05 -5.60 -25.92
N VAL A 525 -13.41 -5.65 -24.76
CA VAL A 525 -12.31 -4.74 -24.42
C VAL A 525 -11.11 -4.97 -25.35
N ARG A 526 -10.79 -6.22 -25.66
CA ARG A 526 -9.69 -6.59 -26.57
C ARG A 526 -9.97 -6.17 -28.02
N THR A 527 -11.20 -6.33 -28.49
CA THR A 527 -11.62 -5.99 -29.87
C THR A 527 -11.68 -4.47 -30.08
N LYS A 528 -12.17 -3.71 -29.08
CA LYS A 528 -12.12 -2.24 -29.12
C LYS A 528 -10.68 -1.71 -29.12
N ARG A 529 -9.75 -2.43 -28.49
CA ARG A 529 -8.33 -2.09 -28.49
C ARG A 529 -7.66 -2.38 -29.85
N ALA A 530 -8.09 -3.44 -30.53
CA ALA A 530 -7.62 -3.79 -31.87
C ALA A 530 -8.22 -2.85 -32.96
N ALA A 531 -9.49 -2.46 -32.83
CA ALA A 531 -10.16 -1.53 -33.76
C ALA A 531 -9.65 -0.08 -33.61
N GLY A 532 -9.19 0.34 -32.41
CA GLY A 532 -8.59 1.66 -32.19
C GLY A 532 -7.11 1.77 -32.63
N GLN A 533 -6.50 0.69 -33.12
CA GLN A 533 -5.14 0.68 -33.69
C GLN A 533 -5.11 0.64 -35.21
N GLY A 534 -6.27 0.64 -35.86
CA GLY A 534 -6.41 0.41 -37.32
C GLY A 534 -6.90 1.60 -38.13
N GLU A 535 -6.78 2.85 -37.66
CA GLU A 535 -6.94 4.01 -38.52
C GLU A 535 -5.67 4.86 -38.53
N PRO A 536 -5.15 5.19 -39.74
CA PRO A 536 -3.88 5.86 -39.96
C PRO A 536 -3.83 7.32 -39.46
#